data_da704b4c66d74b289c416ddbdd5cc25e
#
_entry.id   da704b4c66d74b289c416ddbdd5cc25e
#
_cell.length_a   1.000
_cell.length_b   1.000
_cell.length_c   1.000
_cell.angle_alpha   90.00
_cell.angle_beta   90.00
_cell.angle_gamma   90.00
#
_symmetry.space_group_name_H-M   'P 1'
#
loop_
_entity.id
_entity.type
_entity.pdbx_description
1 polymer ?
#
loop_
_entity_poly.entity_id
_entity_poly.type
_entity_poly.pdbx_seq_one_letter_code
_entity_poly.pdbx_strand_id
1 'polypeptide(L)'
;MIMVTKRTGLKVLALAAVLLLIAVACGGDGGKTVTGTVVEAVDRNIVEIELLRVRDRSGRVWEFTTEGNVGINAAHLRQHQVLGDGVVVKYEAKGGRLIATEVRDLPAPGS
;
A
#
# COMPACT_ATOMS: atom_id res chain seq x y z
N MET A 1 31.44 -1.07 37.05
CA MET A 1 30.42 -0.05 36.94
C MET A 1 30.29 0.50 35.60
N ILE A 2 31.31 1.09 35.08
CA ILE A 2 31.26 1.70 33.76
C ILE A 2 31.00 0.68 32.71
N MET A 3 31.44 -0.52 32.89
CA MET A 3 31.25 -1.60 31.96
C MET A 3 29.80 -1.97 31.73
N VAL A 4 28.99 -1.79 32.73
CA VAL A 4 27.57 -2.12 32.61
C VAL A 4 26.90 -1.31 31.52
N THR A 5 27.21 -0.03 31.48
CA THR A 5 26.63 0.84 30.48
C THR A 5 27.02 0.43 29.06
N LYS A 6 28.26 0.04 28.89
CA LYS A 6 28.72 -0.40 27.55
C LYS A 6 27.99 -1.63 27.07
N ARG A 7 27.76 -2.58 27.98
CA ARG A 7 27.07 -3.80 27.62
C ARG A 7 25.65 -3.52 27.19
N THR A 8 25.00 -2.63 27.88
CA THR A 8 23.62 -2.27 27.55
C THR A 8 23.54 -1.66 26.16
N GLY A 9 24.48 -0.79 25.84
CA GLY A 9 24.47 -0.18 24.51
C GLY A 9 24.64 -1.20 23.41
N LEU A 10 25.49 -2.18 23.61
CA LEU A 10 25.71 -3.21 22.61
C LEU A 10 24.45 -4.02 22.34
N LYS A 11 23.71 -4.33 23.38
CA LYS A 11 22.47 -5.07 23.20
C LYS A 11 21.46 -4.31 22.39
N VAL A 12 21.34 -3.04 22.64
CA VAL A 12 20.41 -2.20 21.91
C VAL A 12 20.77 -2.14 20.44
N LEU A 13 22.04 -2.01 20.13
CA LEU A 13 22.51 -1.99 18.76
C LEU A 13 22.18 -3.27 18.02
N ALA A 14 22.33 -4.41 18.68
CA ALA A 14 22.04 -5.68 18.05
C ALA A 14 20.56 -5.79 17.68
N LEU A 15 19.68 -5.35 18.55
CA LEU A 15 18.26 -5.37 18.26
C LEU A 15 17.90 -4.49 17.09
N ALA A 16 18.48 -3.31 17.03
CA ALA A 16 18.23 -2.39 15.92
C ALA A 16 18.66 -3.02 14.59
N ALA A 17 19.79 -3.69 14.56
CA ALA A 17 20.27 -4.34 13.36
C ALA A 17 19.32 -5.42 12.87
N VAL A 18 18.78 -6.20 13.79
CA VAL A 18 17.84 -7.25 13.44
C VAL A 18 16.57 -6.68 12.82
N LEU A 19 16.06 -5.60 13.38
CA LEU A 19 14.87 -4.96 12.85
C LEU A 19 15.09 -4.43 11.44
N LEU A 20 16.26 -3.87 11.19
CA LEU A 20 16.60 -3.38 9.87
C LEU A 20 16.63 -4.50 8.83
N LEU A 21 17.19 -5.63 9.22
CA LEU A 21 17.25 -6.77 8.32
C LEU A 21 15.87 -7.26 7.92
N ILE A 22 14.96 -7.31 8.90
CA ILE A 22 13.59 -7.73 8.62
C ILE A 22 12.93 -6.76 7.65
N ALA A 23 13.10 -5.47 7.87
CA ALA A 23 12.52 -4.46 7.00
C ALA A 23 13.02 -4.60 5.56
N VAL A 24 14.30 -4.82 5.40
CA VAL A 24 14.88 -5.00 4.07
C VAL A 24 14.32 -6.24 3.40
N ALA A 25 14.23 -7.34 4.12
CA ALA A 25 13.69 -8.56 3.55
C ALA A 25 12.25 -8.39 3.10
N CYS A 26 11.44 -7.68 3.86
CA CYS A 26 10.06 -7.44 3.49
C CYS A 26 9.93 -6.48 2.33
N GLY A 27 10.83 -5.51 2.24
CA GLY A 27 10.76 -4.50 1.19
C GLY A 27 11.33 -4.93 -0.13
N GLY A 28 12.05 -6.04 -0.16
CA GLY A 28 12.79 -6.41 -1.36
C GLY A 28 11.98 -7.04 -2.46
N ASP A 29 10.76 -7.36 -2.20
CA ASP A 29 10.01 -8.19 -3.11
C ASP A 29 9.05 -7.48 -3.98
N GLY A 30 9.31 -6.33 -4.32
CA GLY A 30 8.58 -5.70 -5.38
C GLY A 30 7.13 -5.54 -5.17
N GLY A 31 6.61 -5.56 -4.07
CA GLY A 31 5.27 -5.15 -4.11
C GLY A 31 4.44 -5.47 -2.89
N LYS A 32 3.91 -4.46 -2.34
CA LYS A 32 2.87 -4.57 -1.32
C LYS A 32 1.53 -4.47 -2.02
N THR A 33 0.54 -5.16 -1.50
CA THR A 33 -0.81 -5.11 -2.07
C THR A 33 -1.84 -4.86 -0.98
N VAL A 34 -2.91 -4.19 -1.36
CA VAL A 34 -4.10 -4.03 -0.55
C VAL A 34 -5.29 -4.47 -1.38
N THR A 35 -6.14 -5.29 -0.78
CA THR A 35 -7.39 -5.73 -1.39
C THR A 35 -8.54 -5.13 -0.61
N GLY A 36 -9.50 -4.56 -1.29
CA GLY A 36 -10.64 -3.97 -0.61
C GLY A 36 -11.65 -3.38 -1.57
N THR A 37 -12.55 -2.55 -1.03
CA THR A 37 -13.59 -1.89 -1.82
C THR A 37 -13.25 -0.43 -2.01
N VAL A 38 -13.64 0.11 -3.16
CA VAL A 38 -13.37 1.51 -3.50
C VAL A 38 -14.28 2.41 -2.69
N VAL A 39 -13.69 3.36 -1.98
CA VAL A 39 -14.42 4.37 -1.21
C VAL A 39 -14.48 5.68 -1.98
N GLU A 40 -13.43 5.99 -2.71
CA GLU A 40 -13.37 7.24 -3.47
C GLU A 40 -12.33 7.10 -4.58
N ALA A 41 -12.62 7.66 -5.75
CA ALA A 41 -11.65 7.72 -6.85
C ALA A 41 -11.83 9.06 -7.56
N VAL A 42 -10.72 9.79 -7.67
CA VAL A 42 -10.68 11.13 -8.27
C VAL A 42 -9.72 11.12 -9.44
N ASP A 43 -10.15 11.66 -10.58
CA ASP A 43 -9.33 11.74 -11.79
C ASP A 43 -8.25 12.80 -11.66
N ARG A 44 -7.06 12.51 -12.18
CA ARG A 44 -6.10 13.55 -12.54
C ARG A 44 -6.29 13.93 -14.00
N ASN A 45 -6.50 12.92 -14.83
CA ASN A 45 -6.87 13.06 -16.23
C ASN A 45 -7.57 11.77 -16.66
N ILE A 46 -7.82 11.60 -17.94
CA ILE A 46 -8.62 10.46 -18.43
C ILE A 46 -8.03 9.12 -18.06
N VAL A 47 -6.70 9.02 -17.99
CA VAL A 47 -6.04 7.74 -17.73
C VAL A 47 -5.42 7.64 -16.36
N GLU A 48 -5.16 8.74 -15.68
CA GLU A 48 -4.47 8.74 -14.40
C GLU A 48 -5.40 9.11 -13.26
N ILE A 49 -5.10 8.53 -12.10
CA ILE A 49 -5.88 8.73 -10.89
C ILE A 49 -5.11 9.69 -9.98
N GLU A 50 -5.79 10.72 -9.50
CA GLU A 50 -5.21 11.63 -8.52
C GLU A 50 -5.29 11.06 -7.12
N LEU A 51 -6.42 10.45 -6.78
CA LEU A 51 -6.68 9.94 -5.44
C LEU A 51 -7.49 8.67 -5.54
N LEU A 52 -7.07 7.64 -4.82
CA LEU A 52 -7.83 6.41 -4.68
C LEU A 52 -7.87 6.04 -3.20
N ARG A 53 -9.06 5.89 -2.65
CA ARG A 53 -9.25 5.38 -1.30
C ARG A 53 -9.92 4.03 -1.35
N VAL A 54 -9.35 3.09 -0.61
CA VAL A 54 -9.81 1.71 -0.57
C VAL A 54 -9.95 1.29 0.89
N ARG A 55 -11.09 0.68 1.22
CA ARG A 55 -11.31 0.13 2.55
C ARG A 55 -11.01 -1.35 2.53
N ASP A 56 -10.09 -1.81 3.37
CA ASP A 56 -9.75 -3.21 3.43
C ASP A 56 -10.73 -3.97 4.34
N ARG A 57 -10.49 -5.27 4.46
CA ARG A 57 -11.37 -6.15 5.22
C ARG A 57 -11.42 -5.81 6.71
N SER A 58 -10.38 -5.18 7.23
CA SER A 58 -10.35 -4.78 8.64
C SER A 58 -11.09 -3.47 8.88
N GLY A 59 -11.53 -2.80 7.83
CA GLY A 59 -12.18 -1.50 7.91
C GLY A 59 -11.23 -0.33 7.78
N ARG A 60 -9.94 -0.58 7.62
CA ARG A 60 -8.97 0.48 7.43
C ARG A 60 -9.09 1.07 6.03
N VAL A 61 -9.07 2.40 5.94
CA VAL A 61 -9.07 3.10 4.67
C VAL A 61 -7.65 3.46 4.29
N TRP A 62 -7.26 3.04 3.09
CA TRP A 62 -5.95 3.31 2.51
C TRP A 62 -6.09 4.39 1.47
N GLU A 63 -5.15 5.31 1.43
CA GLU A 63 -5.18 6.41 0.48
C GLU A 63 -3.95 6.33 -0.42
N PHE A 64 -4.19 6.32 -1.72
CA PHE A 64 -3.14 6.21 -2.73
C PHE A 64 -3.22 7.37 -3.70
N THR A 65 -2.08 7.75 -4.24
CA THR A 65 -2.02 8.53 -5.48
C THR A 65 -1.32 7.67 -6.53
N THR A 66 -1.16 8.18 -7.74
CA THR A 66 -0.45 7.48 -8.81
C THR A 66 0.57 8.40 -9.45
N GLU A 67 1.52 7.79 -10.15
CA GLU A 67 2.51 8.53 -10.92
C GLU A 67 2.45 8.16 -12.39
N GLY A 68 1.36 7.55 -12.82
CA GLY A 68 1.17 7.15 -14.21
C GLY A 68 -0.06 6.30 -14.34
N ASN A 69 -0.17 5.60 -15.45
CA ASN A 69 -1.27 4.72 -15.73
C ASN A 69 -1.12 3.44 -14.88
N VAL A 70 -2.17 3.07 -14.16
CA VAL A 70 -2.14 1.89 -13.29
C VAL A 70 -3.02 0.75 -13.83
N GLY A 71 -3.48 0.88 -15.07
CA GLY A 71 -4.28 -0.16 -15.72
C GLY A 71 -5.78 0.07 -15.68
N ILE A 72 -6.23 0.94 -14.80
CA ILE A 72 -7.65 1.26 -14.62
C ILE A 72 -7.75 2.77 -14.40
N ASN A 73 -8.81 3.39 -14.91
CA ASN A 73 -9.02 4.82 -14.67
C ASN A 73 -10.04 5.03 -13.55
N ALA A 74 -10.17 6.27 -13.10
CA ALA A 74 -11.04 6.60 -11.98
C ALA A 74 -12.52 6.37 -12.31
N ALA A 75 -12.92 6.57 -13.55
CA ALA A 75 -14.31 6.32 -13.94
C ALA A 75 -14.70 4.87 -13.72
N HIS A 76 -13.83 3.94 -14.10
CA HIS A 76 -14.07 2.52 -13.88
C HIS A 76 -14.14 2.21 -12.38
N LEU A 77 -13.25 2.82 -11.60
CA LEU A 77 -13.22 2.61 -10.15
C LEU A 77 -14.47 3.15 -9.48
N ARG A 78 -15.03 4.23 -9.98
CA ARG A 78 -16.30 4.74 -9.44
C ARG A 78 -17.45 3.78 -9.68
N GLN A 79 -17.41 3.00 -10.76
CA GLN A 79 -18.39 1.94 -10.94
C GLN A 79 -18.25 0.87 -9.86
N HIS A 80 -17.02 0.50 -9.52
CA HIS A 80 -16.77 -0.42 -8.42
C HIS A 80 -17.31 0.12 -7.10
N GLN A 81 -17.16 1.42 -6.89
CA GLN A 81 -17.68 2.05 -5.68
C GLN A 81 -19.19 1.90 -5.57
N VAL A 82 -19.90 2.10 -6.65
CA VAL A 82 -21.37 1.99 -6.67
C VAL A 82 -21.81 0.56 -6.50
N LEU A 83 -21.13 -0.38 -7.15
CA LEU A 83 -21.52 -1.78 -7.16
C LEU A 83 -21.00 -2.56 -5.95
N GLY A 84 -20.04 -2.01 -5.23
CA GLY A 84 -19.43 -2.71 -4.11
C GLY A 84 -18.41 -3.74 -4.51
N ASP A 85 -17.95 -3.72 -5.75
CA ASP A 85 -16.95 -4.66 -6.23
C ASP A 85 -15.56 -4.29 -5.68
N GLY A 86 -14.73 -5.31 -5.47
CA GLY A 86 -13.41 -5.10 -4.91
C GLY A 86 -12.34 -4.86 -5.95
N VAL A 87 -11.22 -4.37 -5.46
CA VAL A 87 -10.01 -4.17 -6.27
C VAL A 87 -8.79 -4.67 -5.51
N VAL A 88 -7.73 -4.94 -6.25
CA VAL A 88 -6.41 -5.23 -5.72
C VAL A 88 -5.49 -4.10 -6.15
N VAL A 89 -4.88 -3.44 -5.17
CA VAL A 89 -3.97 -2.32 -5.41
C VAL A 89 -2.55 -2.75 -5.06
N LYS A 90 -1.67 -2.69 -6.05
CA LYS A 90 -0.26 -2.89 -5.82
C LYS A 90 0.36 -1.52 -5.64
N TYR A 91 1.20 -1.36 -4.63
CA TYR A 91 1.70 -0.03 -4.29
C TYR A 91 3.09 -0.08 -3.69
N GLU A 92 3.69 1.10 -3.61
CA GLU A 92 4.96 1.30 -2.91
C GLU A 92 4.87 2.59 -2.09
N ALA A 93 5.67 2.67 -1.04
CA ALA A 93 5.76 3.88 -0.22
C ALA A 93 6.89 4.74 -0.76
N LYS A 94 6.62 6.03 -0.92
CA LYS A 94 7.59 6.94 -1.51
C LYS A 94 7.36 8.34 -0.95
N GLY A 95 8.33 8.85 -0.21
CA GLY A 95 8.24 10.19 0.35
C GLY A 95 7.06 10.41 1.28
N GLY A 96 6.72 9.42 2.09
CA GLY A 96 5.59 9.53 2.99
C GLY A 96 4.23 9.33 2.35
N ARG A 97 4.19 8.98 1.08
CA ARG A 97 2.96 8.76 0.32
C ARG A 97 2.91 7.32 -0.16
N LEU A 98 1.71 6.82 -0.37
CA LEU A 98 1.50 5.52 -0.98
C LEU A 98 1.19 5.73 -2.45
N ILE A 99 2.00 5.14 -3.31
CA ILE A 99 1.89 5.29 -4.76
C ILE A 99 1.36 3.96 -5.30
N ALA A 100 0.15 3.97 -5.82
CA ALA A 100 -0.38 2.79 -6.50
C ALA A 100 0.35 2.62 -7.82
N THR A 101 0.85 1.42 -8.07
CA THR A 101 1.57 1.11 -9.29
C THR A 101 0.73 0.27 -10.25
N GLU A 102 -0.22 -0.46 -9.70
CA GLU A 102 -1.15 -1.26 -10.50
C GLU A 102 -2.46 -1.41 -9.73
N VAL A 103 -3.57 -1.25 -10.42
CA VAL A 103 -4.90 -1.49 -9.83
C VAL A 103 -5.63 -2.42 -10.78
N ARG A 104 -6.23 -3.46 -10.24
CA ARG A 104 -7.00 -4.40 -11.05
C ARG A 104 -8.24 -4.83 -10.30
N ASP A 105 -9.20 -5.30 -11.07
CA ASP A 105 -10.44 -5.80 -10.49
C ASP A 105 -10.19 -7.06 -9.68
N LEU A 106 -10.85 -7.16 -8.56
CA LEU A 106 -10.86 -8.40 -7.81
C LEU A 106 -11.91 -9.31 -8.47
N PRO A 107 -11.54 -10.53 -8.85
CA PRO A 107 -12.52 -11.43 -9.48
C PRO A 107 -13.69 -11.68 -8.55
N ALA A 108 -14.89 -11.76 -9.13
CA ALA A 108 -16.07 -12.08 -8.36
C ALA A 108 -15.97 -13.49 -7.80
N PRO A 109 -16.57 -13.77 -6.62
CA PRO A 109 -16.55 -15.11 -6.07
C PRO A 109 -17.21 -16.09 -7.03
N GLY A 110 -16.55 -17.21 -7.26
CA GLY A 110 -17.09 -18.26 -8.11
C GLY A 110 -16.81 -18.10 -9.59
N SER A 111 -16.03 -17.09 -9.99
CA SER A 111 -15.70 -16.91 -11.41
C SER A 111 -14.26 -17.31 -11.72
#